data_01ec6d90cbff56b6765968c0de5c6c7c
#
_entry.id   01ec6d90cbff56b6765968c0de5c6c7c
#
_cell.length_a   1.000
_cell.length_b   1.000
_cell.length_c   1.000
_cell.angle_alpha   90.00
_cell.angle_beta   90.00
_cell.angle_gamma   90.00
#
_symmetry.space_group_name_H-M   'P 1'
#
loop_
_entity.id
_entity.type
_entity.pdbx_description
1 polymer ?
#
loop_
_entity_poly.entity_id
_entity_poly.type
_entity_poly.pdbx_seq_one_letter_code
_entity_poly.pdbx_strand_id
1 'polypeptide(L)'
;FNNGTNFEFKNDDNTLYRIGDISPNPILVMADDENAGLRRSRRAMTLKNRKVEEMLRPDSMSLFCLSTTNPIRTSAVDVLVNPWFDRIVLSLILISSILLALDEPNVQEGSGMGVFLKYTDLVMTILFLIEMTLKVVGMGFILCSSAYLRNSWNVLDFVIILVSVAGIVLKGVVDLAFLKSLRAMRGLRPLRMVSRAPGMKMVVNAIFIALPACINVVMVVMMCFLVFAIMGSTFFSGLFYYCSGDGDTDKYGLDRVDCVGEYWDAEQGMNKTRVWDLYPSNFDNVKVAMTTLFELSSLEMWPDVMNFGRDVTEVDMHPVKDASLGNALFFVFFIFLGSFFVINLFVGVVM
;
A
#
# COMPACT_ATOMS: atom_id res chain seq x y z
N PHE A 1 19.51 31.71 -47.33
CA PHE A 1 20.10 31.25 -46.08
C PHE A 1 19.58 29.85 -45.83
N ASN A 2 20.38 28.88 -46.19
CA ASN A 2 20.07 27.46 -46.16
C ASN A 2 21.01 26.83 -45.09
N ASN A 3 20.52 26.51 -43.91
CA ASN A 3 21.21 25.66 -42.95
C ASN A 3 20.38 24.39 -42.77
N GLY A 4 20.60 23.40 -43.64
CA GLY A 4 20.08 22.07 -43.47
C GLY A 4 20.90 21.33 -42.35
N THR A 5 20.32 21.13 -41.21
CA THR A 5 20.86 20.23 -40.19
C THR A 5 20.54 18.79 -40.64
N ASN A 6 21.56 18.10 -41.14
CA ASN A 6 21.50 16.67 -41.38
C ASN A 6 21.53 15.96 -40.02
N PHE A 7 20.42 15.35 -39.59
CA PHE A 7 20.40 14.45 -38.44
C PHE A 7 20.81 13.04 -38.89
N GLU A 8 21.98 12.61 -38.41
CA GLU A 8 22.49 11.25 -38.61
C GLU A 8 22.23 10.45 -37.29
N PHE A 9 21.52 9.35 -37.41
CA PHE A 9 21.36 8.41 -36.28
C PHE A 9 22.18 7.15 -36.56
N LYS A 10 22.95 6.74 -35.54
CA LYS A 10 23.78 5.53 -35.57
C LYS A 10 23.08 4.45 -34.77
N ASN A 11 22.81 3.30 -35.40
CA ASN A 11 22.22 2.16 -34.71
C ASN A 11 23.36 1.28 -34.10
N ASP A 12 23.01 0.41 -33.13
CA ASP A 12 23.93 -0.49 -32.42
C ASP A 12 24.81 -1.38 -33.32
N ASP A 13 24.47 -1.50 -34.61
CA ASP A 13 25.21 -2.26 -35.62
C ASP A 13 26.15 -1.37 -36.51
N ASN A 14 26.45 -0.15 -36.07
CA ASN A 14 27.38 0.78 -36.74
C ASN A 14 26.96 1.22 -38.16
N THR A 15 25.72 1.05 -38.59
CA THR A 15 25.20 1.50 -39.89
C THR A 15 24.63 2.90 -39.81
N LEU A 16 25.09 3.80 -40.68
CA LEU A 16 24.63 5.19 -40.81
C LEU A 16 23.40 5.26 -41.74
N TYR A 17 22.32 5.87 -41.26
CA TYR A 17 21.15 6.16 -42.07
C TYR A 17 21.00 7.67 -42.28
N ARG A 18 20.85 8.10 -43.54
CA ARG A 18 20.53 9.47 -43.92
C ARG A 18 19.02 9.61 -44.11
N ILE A 19 18.44 10.63 -43.52
CA ILE A 19 17.03 10.98 -43.75
C ILE A 19 16.94 11.58 -45.17
N GLY A 20 16.58 10.76 -46.14
CA GLY A 20 16.45 11.14 -47.55
C GLY A 20 16.20 9.99 -48.51
N ASP A 21 16.50 8.75 -48.10
CA ASP A 21 16.44 7.57 -48.99
C ASP A 21 15.25 6.65 -48.71
N ILE A 22 14.10 7.19 -48.30
CA ILE A 22 12.89 6.37 -48.11
C ILE A 22 12.06 6.44 -49.40
N SER A 23 12.44 5.61 -50.39
CA SER A 23 11.51 5.16 -51.39
C SER A 23 10.66 4.03 -50.79
N PRO A 24 9.33 4.15 -50.71
CA PRO A 24 8.48 3.07 -50.17
C PRO A 24 8.34 1.94 -51.17
N ASN A 25 9.27 1.01 -51.15
CA ASN A 25 9.13 -0.22 -51.93
C ASN A 25 8.34 -1.22 -51.04
N PRO A 26 7.07 -1.55 -51.34
CA PRO A 26 6.21 -2.38 -50.48
C PRO A 26 6.77 -3.79 -50.23
N ILE A 27 7.69 -4.28 -51.08
CA ILE A 27 8.37 -5.56 -50.90
C ILE A 27 9.40 -5.53 -49.76
N LEU A 28 10.06 -4.38 -49.51
CA LEU A 28 11.00 -4.21 -48.41
C LEU A 28 10.29 -4.15 -47.02
N VAL A 29 9.11 -3.54 -46.99
CA VAL A 29 8.31 -3.45 -45.74
C VAL A 29 7.80 -4.82 -45.29
N MET A 30 7.39 -5.70 -46.24
CA MET A 30 6.98 -7.07 -45.91
C MET A 30 8.16 -7.96 -45.45
N ALA A 31 9.34 -7.79 -46.07
CA ALA A 31 10.54 -8.53 -45.66
C ALA A 31 11.07 -8.10 -44.27
N ASP A 32 10.91 -6.83 -43.90
CA ASP A 32 11.28 -6.33 -42.57
C ASP A 32 10.33 -6.82 -41.48
N ASP A 33 9.03 -6.94 -41.76
CA ASP A 33 8.04 -7.49 -40.82
C ASP A 33 8.24 -8.99 -40.59
N GLU A 34 8.58 -9.76 -41.63
CA GLU A 34 8.87 -11.20 -41.52
C GLU A 34 10.17 -11.44 -40.72
N ASN A 35 11.22 -10.65 -40.98
CA ASN A 35 12.47 -10.67 -40.23
C ASN A 35 12.28 -10.20 -38.76
N ALA A 36 11.43 -9.21 -38.51
CA ALA A 36 11.09 -8.77 -37.16
C ALA A 36 10.32 -9.87 -36.41
N GLY A 37 9.42 -10.59 -37.05
CA GLY A 37 8.72 -11.75 -36.52
C GLY A 37 9.68 -12.89 -36.13
N LEU A 38 10.61 -13.23 -37.03
CA LEU A 38 11.64 -14.26 -36.79
C LEU A 38 12.61 -13.85 -35.64
N ARG A 39 13.02 -12.59 -35.58
CA ARG A 39 13.86 -12.07 -34.49
C ARG A 39 13.12 -12.11 -33.14
N ARG A 40 11.82 -11.75 -33.08
CA ARG A 40 10.98 -11.88 -31.89
C ARG A 40 10.82 -13.32 -31.44
N SER A 41 10.58 -14.25 -32.37
CA SER A 41 10.47 -15.68 -32.09
C SER A 41 11.79 -16.27 -31.57
N ARG A 42 12.93 -15.92 -32.18
CA ARG A 42 14.27 -16.35 -31.69
C ARG A 42 14.56 -15.77 -30.31
N ARG A 43 14.28 -14.49 -30.04
CA ARG A 43 14.45 -13.89 -28.69
C ARG A 43 13.56 -14.56 -27.65
N ALA A 44 12.29 -14.86 -27.98
CA ALA A 44 11.38 -15.55 -27.08
C ALA A 44 11.86 -16.98 -26.77
N MET A 45 12.37 -17.70 -27.78
CA MET A 45 12.91 -19.05 -27.61
C MET A 45 14.21 -19.05 -26.78
N THR A 46 15.07 -18.06 -26.97
CA THR A 46 16.30 -17.89 -26.18
C THR A 46 15.97 -17.56 -24.72
N LEU A 47 14.98 -16.70 -24.48
CA LEU A 47 14.51 -16.36 -23.12
C LEU A 47 13.86 -17.56 -22.44
N LYS A 48 13.10 -18.36 -23.17
CA LYS A 48 12.50 -19.60 -22.67
C LYS A 48 13.59 -20.58 -22.23
N ASN A 49 14.58 -20.84 -23.09
CA ASN A 49 15.69 -21.75 -22.79
C ASN A 49 16.51 -21.27 -21.59
N ARG A 50 16.77 -19.96 -21.49
CA ARG A 50 17.48 -19.37 -20.36
C ARG A 50 16.72 -19.57 -19.04
N LYS A 51 15.39 -19.37 -19.01
CA LYS A 51 14.57 -19.64 -17.83
C LYS A 51 14.60 -21.11 -17.41
N VAL A 52 14.55 -22.03 -18.39
CA VAL A 52 14.64 -23.47 -18.13
C VAL A 52 16.00 -23.82 -17.54
N GLU A 53 17.10 -23.30 -18.12
CA GLU A 53 18.46 -23.52 -17.60
C GLU A 53 18.66 -22.98 -16.20
N GLU A 54 18.11 -21.79 -15.88
CA GLU A 54 18.16 -21.22 -14.52
C GLU A 54 17.42 -22.08 -13.48
N MET A 55 16.27 -22.68 -13.86
CA MET A 55 15.50 -23.55 -12.97
C MET A 55 16.08 -24.96 -12.83
N LEU A 56 16.73 -25.48 -13.87
CA LEU A 56 17.32 -26.83 -13.93
C LEU A 56 18.84 -26.82 -13.72
N ARG A 57 19.41 -25.84 -13.04
CA ARG A 57 20.86 -25.86 -12.75
C ARG A 57 21.27 -27.15 -12.04
N PRO A 58 22.46 -27.71 -12.39
CA PRO A 58 22.93 -28.99 -11.84
C PRO A 58 23.01 -29.02 -10.32
N ASP A 59 23.27 -27.85 -9.70
CA ASP A 59 23.40 -27.69 -8.24
C ASP A 59 22.04 -27.58 -7.52
N SER A 60 20.91 -27.65 -8.26
CA SER A 60 19.59 -27.44 -7.70
C SER A 60 18.88 -28.77 -7.43
N MET A 61 18.88 -29.22 -6.18
CA MET A 61 17.96 -30.27 -5.72
C MET A 61 16.66 -29.61 -5.24
N SER A 62 15.52 -30.07 -5.78
CA SER A 62 14.22 -29.64 -5.29
C SER A 62 13.73 -30.57 -4.19
N LEU A 63 13.20 -30.01 -3.07
CA LEU A 63 12.61 -30.75 -1.95
C LEU A 63 13.51 -31.89 -1.38
N PHE A 64 14.84 -31.74 -1.36
CA PHE A 64 15.83 -32.74 -0.92
C PHE A 64 15.88 -34.05 -1.74
N CYS A 65 14.86 -34.34 -2.56
CA CYS A 65 14.67 -35.64 -3.21
C CYS A 65 14.57 -35.60 -4.73
N LEU A 66 14.26 -34.43 -5.35
CA LEU A 66 14.00 -34.34 -6.77
C LEU A 66 15.24 -33.82 -7.53
N SER A 67 15.94 -34.74 -8.20
CA SER A 67 17.02 -34.44 -9.12
C SER A 67 16.53 -33.64 -10.34
N THR A 68 17.43 -32.97 -11.03
CA THR A 68 17.18 -32.22 -12.28
C THR A 68 16.63 -33.10 -13.40
N THR A 69 16.90 -34.40 -13.35
CA THR A 69 16.46 -35.41 -14.34
C THR A 69 15.11 -36.03 -14.02
N ASN A 70 14.49 -35.70 -12.89
CA ASN A 70 13.21 -36.28 -12.49
C ASN A 70 12.08 -35.81 -13.43
N PRO A 71 11.27 -36.70 -14.02
CA PRO A 71 10.21 -36.34 -14.97
C PRO A 71 9.13 -35.44 -14.37
N ILE A 72 8.85 -35.53 -13.07
CA ILE A 72 7.88 -34.69 -12.38
C ILE A 72 8.41 -33.22 -12.34
N ARG A 73 9.69 -33.05 -12.08
CA ARG A 73 10.30 -31.72 -12.04
C ARG A 73 10.38 -31.08 -13.41
N THR A 74 10.79 -31.84 -14.43
CA THR A 74 10.85 -31.34 -15.82
C THR A 74 9.48 -30.93 -16.33
N SER A 75 8.45 -31.75 -16.09
CA SER A 75 7.07 -31.39 -16.42
C SER A 75 6.58 -30.15 -15.68
N ALA A 76 6.90 -29.99 -14.40
CA ALA A 76 6.55 -28.78 -13.65
C ALA A 76 7.24 -27.52 -14.23
N VAL A 77 8.51 -27.61 -14.62
CA VAL A 77 9.26 -26.51 -15.24
C VAL A 77 8.68 -26.17 -16.63
N ASP A 78 8.31 -27.15 -17.42
CA ASP A 78 7.67 -26.92 -18.73
C ASP A 78 6.35 -26.16 -18.62
N VAL A 79 5.53 -26.50 -17.62
CA VAL A 79 4.30 -25.76 -17.31
C VAL A 79 4.59 -24.32 -16.86
N LEU A 80 5.58 -24.13 -15.97
CA LEU A 80 5.93 -22.81 -15.44
C LEU A 80 6.55 -21.86 -16.46
N VAL A 81 7.22 -22.38 -17.48
CA VAL A 81 7.83 -21.58 -18.56
C VAL A 81 6.84 -21.25 -19.66
N ASN A 82 5.67 -21.88 -19.68
CA ASN A 82 4.62 -21.60 -20.67
C ASN A 82 4.02 -20.20 -20.42
N PRO A 83 4.00 -19.29 -21.43
CA PRO A 83 3.44 -17.95 -21.27
C PRO A 83 1.93 -17.93 -20.97
N TRP A 84 1.21 -18.99 -21.29
CA TRP A 84 -0.20 -19.14 -20.94
C TRP A 84 -0.41 -19.35 -19.45
N PHE A 85 0.53 -20.00 -18.76
CA PHE A 85 0.46 -20.21 -17.32
C PHE A 85 0.39 -18.88 -16.56
N ASP A 86 1.28 -17.94 -16.87
CA ASP A 86 1.28 -16.61 -16.23
C ASP A 86 -0.02 -15.84 -16.51
N ARG A 87 -0.59 -15.95 -17.72
CA ARG A 87 -1.86 -15.29 -18.07
C ARG A 87 -3.05 -15.90 -17.32
N ILE A 88 -3.11 -17.23 -17.21
CA ILE A 88 -4.16 -17.94 -16.47
C ILE A 88 -4.10 -17.53 -14.99
N VAL A 89 -2.93 -17.57 -14.39
CA VAL A 89 -2.75 -17.17 -12.98
C VAL A 89 -3.13 -15.71 -12.75
N LEU A 90 -2.76 -14.80 -13.66
CA LEU A 90 -3.14 -13.39 -13.57
C LEU A 90 -4.66 -13.22 -13.64
N SER A 91 -5.33 -13.94 -14.55
CA SER A 91 -6.80 -13.94 -14.66
C SER A 91 -7.47 -14.47 -13.39
N LEU A 92 -6.94 -15.55 -12.79
CA LEU A 92 -7.44 -16.08 -11.51
C LEU A 92 -7.29 -15.07 -10.38
N ILE A 93 -6.19 -14.32 -10.32
CA ILE A 93 -5.98 -13.27 -9.32
C ILE A 93 -7.02 -12.15 -9.50
N LEU A 94 -7.27 -11.70 -10.73
CA LEU A 94 -8.28 -10.68 -11.02
C LEU A 94 -9.68 -11.16 -10.61
N ILE A 95 -10.06 -12.37 -10.99
CA ILE A 95 -11.36 -12.95 -10.63
C ILE A 95 -11.48 -13.05 -9.10
N SER A 96 -10.47 -13.57 -8.41
CA SER A 96 -10.49 -13.68 -6.94
C SER A 96 -10.58 -12.31 -6.25
N SER A 97 -9.99 -11.26 -6.85
CA SER A 97 -10.06 -9.89 -6.32
C SER A 97 -11.46 -9.29 -6.47
N ILE A 98 -12.11 -9.53 -7.62
CA ILE A 98 -13.50 -9.10 -7.85
C ILE A 98 -14.46 -9.83 -6.90
N LEU A 99 -14.30 -11.14 -6.73
CA LEU A 99 -15.12 -11.92 -5.81
C LEU A 99 -14.94 -11.50 -4.35
N LEU A 100 -13.73 -11.12 -3.96
CA LEU A 100 -13.45 -10.56 -2.64
C LEU A 100 -14.12 -9.20 -2.44
N ALA A 101 -14.20 -8.37 -3.47
CA ALA A 101 -14.88 -7.09 -3.42
C ALA A 101 -16.41 -7.22 -3.29
N LEU A 102 -16.97 -8.38 -3.69
CA LEU A 102 -18.39 -8.70 -3.52
C LEU A 102 -18.70 -9.35 -2.14
N ASP A 103 -17.68 -9.69 -1.35
CA ASP A 103 -17.83 -10.27 -0.01
C ASP A 103 -18.05 -9.16 1.03
N GLU A 104 -19.27 -8.63 1.08
CA GLU A 104 -19.67 -7.61 2.06
C GLU A 104 -19.81 -8.22 3.46
N PRO A 105 -19.46 -7.47 4.52
CA PRO A 105 -19.57 -7.96 5.90
C PRO A 105 -21.02 -8.25 6.34
N ASN A 106 -22.01 -7.70 5.63
CA ASN A 106 -23.44 -7.88 5.94
C ASN A 106 -24.10 -9.06 5.20
N VAL A 107 -23.36 -9.79 4.35
CA VAL A 107 -23.91 -10.99 3.68
C VAL A 107 -24.15 -12.08 4.73
N GLN A 108 -25.41 -12.45 4.91
CA GLN A 108 -25.79 -13.54 5.81
C GLN A 108 -25.13 -14.85 5.37
N GLU A 109 -24.48 -15.55 6.29
CA GLU A 109 -23.75 -16.81 6.00
C GLU A 109 -24.64 -17.92 5.39
N GLY A 110 -25.97 -17.85 5.55
CA GLY A 110 -26.97 -18.76 4.98
C GLY A 110 -27.56 -18.35 3.64
N SER A 111 -27.24 -17.16 3.12
CA SER A 111 -27.74 -16.70 1.83
C SER A 111 -27.06 -17.44 0.67
N GLY A 112 -27.75 -17.63 -0.45
CA GLY A 112 -27.17 -18.25 -1.65
C GLY A 112 -25.87 -17.60 -2.10
N MET A 113 -25.77 -16.25 -1.98
CA MET A 113 -24.55 -15.48 -2.30
C MET A 113 -23.42 -15.81 -1.32
N GLY A 114 -23.68 -15.87 0.00
CA GLY A 114 -22.66 -16.21 1.00
C GLY A 114 -22.11 -17.61 0.83
N VAL A 115 -22.97 -18.58 0.49
CA VAL A 115 -22.55 -19.95 0.19
C VAL A 115 -21.70 -19.99 -1.08
N PHE A 116 -22.10 -19.31 -2.14
CA PHE A 116 -21.34 -19.22 -3.40
C PHE A 116 -19.95 -18.63 -3.17
N LEU A 117 -19.86 -17.48 -2.49
CA LEU A 117 -18.58 -16.82 -2.20
C LEU A 117 -17.64 -17.72 -1.38
N LYS A 118 -18.17 -18.45 -0.38
CA LYS A 118 -17.40 -19.37 0.45
C LYS A 118 -16.80 -20.54 -0.35
N TYR A 119 -17.59 -21.16 -1.24
CA TYR A 119 -17.08 -22.25 -2.08
C TYR A 119 -16.07 -21.73 -3.11
N THR A 120 -16.33 -20.59 -3.71
CA THR A 120 -15.40 -19.98 -4.67
C THR A 120 -14.07 -19.60 -4.02
N ASP A 121 -14.11 -19.08 -2.79
CA ASP A 121 -12.91 -18.78 -2.00
C ASP A 121 -12.06 -20.03 -1.74
N LEU A 122 -12.70 -21.13 -1.40
CA LEU A 122 -12.03 -22.44 -1.23
C LEU A 122 -11.38 -22.92 -2.54
N VAL A 123 -12.12 -22.87 -3.65
CA VAL A 123 -11.60 -23.28 -4.97
C VAL A 123 -10.40 -22.43 -5.37
N MET A 124 -10.48 -21.09 -5.21
CA MET A 124 -9.37 -20.20 -5.51
C MET A 124 -8.14 -20.46 -4.63
N THR A 125 -8.35 -20.75 -3.35
CA THR A 125 -7.25 -21.12 -2.45
C THR A 125 -6.55 -22.40 -2.88
N ILE A 126 -7.31 -23.43 -3.30
CA ILE A 126 -6.76 -24.69 -3.80
C ILE A 126 -5.98 -24.45 -5.10
N LEU A 127 -6.50 -23.67 -6.05
CA LEU A 127 -5.81 -23.36 -7.30
C LEU A 127 -4.48 -22.65 -7.05
N PHE A 128 -4.44 -21.68 -6.13
CA PHE A 128 -3.21 -21.00 -5.76
C PHE A 128 -2.23 -21.92 -5.00
N LEU A 129 -2.74 -22.86 -4.21
CA LEU A 129 -1.90 -23.85 -3.55
C LEU A 129 -1.23 -24.79 -4.56
N ILE A 130 -1.96 -25.23 -5.60
CA ILE A 130 -1.41 -26.01 -6.71
C ILE A 130 -0.33 -25.21 -7.45
N GLU A 131 -0.60 -23.96 -7.77
CA GLU A 131 0.38 -23.06 -8.40
C GLU A 131 1.67 -22.94 -7.57
N MET A 132 1.53 -22.71 -6.26
CA MET A 132 2.68 -22.62 -5.35
C MET A 132 3.47 -23.93 -5.32
N THR A 133 2.77 -25.05 -5.24
CA THR A 133 3.39 -26.38 -5.22
C THR A 133 4.17 -26.66 -6.50
N LEU A 134 3.62 -26.32 -7.67
CA LEU A 134 4.32 -26.40 -8.95
C LEU A 134 5.60 -25.59 -8.97
N LYS A 135 5.58 -24.36 -8.43
CA LYS A 135 6.76 -23.51 -8.33
C LYS A 135 7.81 -24.09 -7.37
N VAL A 136 7.38 -24.61 -6.22
CA VAL A 136 8.27 -25.25 -5.24
C VAL A 136 8.92 -26.50 -5.83
N VAL A 137 8.17 -27.31 -6.59
CA VAL A 137 8.71 -28.49 -7.28
C VAL A 137 9.69 -28.11 -8.37
N GLY A 138 9.39 -27.09 -9.17
CA GLY A 138 10.25 -26.64 -10.29
C GLY A 138 11.53 -25.94 -9.83
N MET A 139 11.41 -24.95 -8.93
CA MET A 139 12.52 -24.08 -8.48
C MET A 139 13.27 -24.62 -7.26
N GLY A 140 12.65 -25.50 -6.47
CA GLY A 140 13.11 -25.86 -5.12
C GLY A 140 12.63 -24.89 -4.05
N PHE A 141 12.61 -25.30 -2.77
CA PHE A 141 12.03 -24.51 -1.69
C PHE A 141 12.99 -23.43 -1.15
N ILE A 142 14.14 -23.82 -0.56
CA ILE A 142 15.07 -22.87 0.11
C ILE A 142 16.54 -23.09 -0.30
N LEU A 143 16.97 -24.32 -0.51
CA LEU A 143 18.40 -24.70 -0.51
C LEU A 143 19.18 -24.25 -1.76
N CYS A 144 18.51 -24.07 -2.88
CA CYS A 144 19.17 -23.72 -4.14
C CYS A 144 19.37 -22.20 -4.28
N SER A 145 20.33 -21.80 -5.11
CA SER A 145 20.58 -20.38 -5.41
C SER A 145 19.39 -19.70 -6.09
N SER A 146 18.59 -20.43 -6.86
CA SER A 146 17.37 -19.99 -7.53
C SER A 146 16.07 -20.45 -6.83
N ALA A 147 16.14 -20.80 -5.54
CA ALA A 147 15.01 -21.35 -4.78
C ALA A 147 13.84 -20.37 -4.68
N TYR A 148 12.62 -20.94 -4.57
CA TYR A 148 11.36 -20.22 -4.50
C TYR A 148 11.34 -19.10 -3.44
N LEU A 149 11.78 -19.39 -2.20
CA LEU A 149 11.77 -18.42 -1.09
C LEU A 149 12.94 -17.41 -1.12
N ARG A 150 13.89 -17.54 -2.03
CA ARG A 150 14.95 -16.52 -2.19
C ARG A 150 14.49 -15.29 -2.99
N ASN A 151 13.38 -15.41 -3.69
CA ASN A 151 12.78 -14.28 -4.37
C ASN A 151 11.71 -13.65 -3.47
N SER A 152 11.90 -12.39 -3.07
CA SER A 152 10.99 -11.65 -2.18
C SER A 152 9.54 -11.62 -2.68
N TRP A 153 9.32 -11.61 -3.99
CA TRP A 153 7.99 -11.66 -4.59
C TRP A 153 7.30 -13.01 -4.38
N ASN A 154 8.05 -14.09 -4.42
CA ASN A 154 7.51 -15.42 -4.14
C ASN A 154 7.26 -15.63 -2.64
N VAL A 155 8.05 -14.96 -1.76
CA VAL A 155 7.80 -14.95 -0.31
C VAL A 155 6.46 -14.30 -0.01
N LEU A 156 6.14 -13.18 -0.67
CA LEU A 156 4.84 -12.53 -0.54
C LEU A 156 3.70 -13.47 -0.96
N ASP A 157 3.83 -14.13 -2.11
CA ASP A 157 2.85 -15.13 -2.58
C ASP A 157 2.69 -16.27 -1.55
N PHE A 158 3.81 -16.77 -1.01
CA PHE A 158 3.83 -17.84 0.00
C PHE A 158 3.08 -17.42 1.29
N VAL A 159 3.38 -16.24 1.83
CA VAL A 159 2.74 -15.75 3.06
C VAL A 159 1.23 -15.61 2.87
N ILE A 160 0.77 -15.05 1.74
CA ILE A 160 -0.66 -14.89 1.46
C ILE A 160 -1.36 -16.25 1.36
N ILE A 161 -0.74 -17.27 0.74
CA ILE A 161 -1.31 -18.62 0.68
C ILE A 161 -1.34 -19.26 2.07
N LEU A 162 -0.24 -19.14 2.82
CA LEU A 162 -0.14 -19.70 4.18
C LEU A 162 -1.25 -19.16 5.09
N VAL A 163 -1.46 -17.84 5.08
CA VAL A 163 -2.54 -17.20 5.85
C VAL A 163 -3.93 -17.69 5.40
N SER A 164 -4.13 -17.85 4.08
CA SER A 164 -5.39 -18.33 3.54
C SER A 164 -5.68 -19.79 3.98
N VAL A 165 -4.67 -20.65 3.93
CA VAL A 165 -4.77 -22.06 4.39
C VAL A 165 -4.96 -22.11 5.90
N ALA A 166 -4.19 -21.34 6.68
CA ALA A 166 -4.33 -21.26 8.12
C ALA A 166 -5.74 -20.84 8.54
N GLY A 167 -6.34 -19.85 7.86
CA GLY A 167 -7.71 -19.44 8.12
C GLY A 167 -8.78 -20.51 7.82
N ILE A 168 -8.45 -21.53 7.00
CA ILE A 168 -9.36 -22.68 6.75
C ILE A 168 -9.14 -23.77 7.78
N VAL A 169 -7.87 -24.12 8.07
CA VAL A 169 -7.50 -25.25 8.94
C VAL A 169 -7.76 -24.95 10.41
N LEU A 170 -7.50 -23.72 10.86
CA LEU A 170 -7.64 -23.32 12.27
C LEU A 170 -9.09 -23.01 12.69
N LYS A 171 -10.05 -23.15 11.78
CA LYS A 171 -11.48 -23.02 12.14
C LYS A 171 -11.85 -24.03 13.23
N GLY A 172 -12.28 -23.48 14.38
CA GLY A 172 -12.70 -24.28 15.54
C GLY A 172 -11.61 -24.61 16.56
N VAL A 173 -10.36 -24.21 16.33
CA VAL A 173 -9.23 -24.49 17.24
C VAL A 173 -8.73 -23.22 17.94
N VAL A 174 -8.92 -22.03 17.33
CA VAL A 174 -8.35 -20.75 17.79
C VAL A 174 -9.44 -19.72 18.02
N ASP A 175 -9.15 -18.71 18.87
CA ASP A 175 -10.06 -17.62 19.23
C ASP A 175 -10.63 -16.87 18.02
N LEU A 176 -11.92 -16.47 18.15
CA LEU A 176 -12.67 -15.79 17.10
C LEU A 176 -12.00 -14.49 16.63
N ALA A 177 -11.33 -13.76 17.51
CA ALA A 177 -10.66 -12.50 17.18
C ALA A 177 -9.47 -12.73 16.24
N PHE A 178 -8.66 -13.74 16.50
CA PHE A 178 -7.54 -14.13 15.65
C PHE A 178 -8.01 -14.61 14.28
N LEU A 179 -9.07 -15.43 14.24
CA LEU A 179 -9.67 -15.89 12.98
C LEU A 179 -10.24 -14.74 12.15
N LYS A 180 -10.82 -13.69 12.78
CA LYS A 180 -11.25 -12.48 12.08
C LYS A 180 -10.09 -11.74 11.43
N SER A 181 -8.94 -11.62 12.11
CA SER A 181 -7.75 -10.99 11.55
C SER A 181 -7.18 -11.78 10.36
N LEU A 182 -7.11 -13.12 10.44
CA LEU A 182 -6.72 -13.97 9.30
C LEU A 182 -7.70 -13.83 8.12
N ARG A 183 -9.00 -13.66 8.39
CA ARG A 183 -9.99 -13.40 7.33
C ARG A 183 -9.73 -12.06 6.65
N ALA A 184 -9.48 -11.01 7.43
CA ALA A 184 -9.14 -9.69 6.88
C ALA A 184 -7.87 -9.71 6.02
N MET A 185 -6.86 -10.52 6.38
CA MET A 185 -5.64 -10.68 5.58
C MET A 185 -5.87 -11.31 4.19
N ARG A 186 -7.03 -11.92 3.93
CA ARG A 186 -7.42 -12.34 2.57
C ARG A 186 -7.50 -11.15 1.61
N GLY A 187 -7.79 -9.94 2.14
CA GLY A 187 -7.74 -8.68 1.40
C GLY A 187 -6.36 -8.36 0.78
N LEU A 188 -5.30 -9.06 1.19
CA LEU A 188 -3.97 -8.94 0.58
C LEU A 188 -3.80 -9.75 -0.72
N ARG A 189 -4.79 -10.56 -1.13
CA ARG A 189 -4.70 -11.39 -2.35
C ARG A 189 -4.44 -10.58 -3.63
N PRO A 190 -5.05 -9.40 -3.85
CA PRO A 190 -4.76 -8.57 -5.00
C PRO A 190 -3.28 -8.14 -5.11
N LEU A 191 -2.54 -8.09 -3.99
CA LEU A 191 -1.11 -7.76 -4.01
C LEU A 191 -0.27 -8.77 -4.80
N ARG A 192 -0.78 -10.00 -5.01
CA ARG A 192 -0.14 -10.98 -5.90
C ARG A 192 -0.05 -10.50 -7.35
N MET A 193 -0.94 -9.59 -7.78
CA MET A 193 -0.87 -9.01 -9.10
C MET A 193 0.45 -8.24 -9.30
N VAL A 194 0.96 -7.60 -8.24
CA VAL A 194 2.25 -6.88 -8.26
C VAL A 194 3.40 -7.84 -8.58
N SER A 195 3.40 -9.04 -7.98
CA SER A 195 4.45 -10.03 -8.23
C SER A 195 4.42 -10.59 -9.66
N ARG A 196 3.28 -10.47 -10.37
CA ARG A 196 3.07 -11.04 -11.71
C ARG A 196 3.21 -10.04 -12.84
N ALA A 197 2.81 -8.79 -12.63
CA ALA A 197 2.87 -7.75 -13.64
C ALA A 197 4.27 -7.10 -13.67
N PRO A 198 5.06 -7.26 -14.76
CA PRO A 198 6.44 -6.77 -14.79
C PRO A 198 6.52 -5.25 -14.62
N GLY A 199 5.55 -4.51 -15.15
CA GLY A 199 5.47 -3.05 -14.97
C GLY A 199 5.25 -2.65 -13.50
N MET A 200 4.32 -3.29 -12.80
CA MET A 200 4.07 -3.02 -11.38
C MET A 200 5.27 -3.39 -10.51
N LYS A 201 5.90 -4.53 -10.81
CA LYS A 201 7.11 -4.98 -10.12
C LYS A 201 8.25 -3.97 -10.24
N MET A 202 8.43 -3.37 -11.42
CA MET A 202 9.45 -2.34 -11.65
C MET A 202 9.16 -1.09 -10.80
N VAL A 203 7.92 -0.61 -10.77
CA VAL A 203 7.51 0.56 -9.97
C VAL A 203 7.74 0.31 -8.48
N VAL A 204 7.28 -0.83 -7.97
CA VAL A 204 7.45 -1.17 -6.54
C VAL A 204 8.92 -1.34 -6.16
N ASN A 205 9.74 -1.95 -7.03
CA ASN A 205 11.19 -2.03 -6.81
C ASN A 205 11.84 -0.63 -6.79
N ALA A 206 11.43 0.27 -7.67
CA ALA A 206 11.92 1.65 -7.66
C ALA A 206 11.57 2.38 -6.35
N ILE A 207 10.34 2.18 -5.83
CA ILE A 207 9.94 2.71 -4.52
C ILE A 207 10.84 2.16 -3.41
N PHE A 208 11.08 0.85 -3.35
CA PHE A 208 11.95 0.25 -2.34
C PHE A 208 13.41 0.72 -2.43
N ILE A 209 13.91 1.01 -3.63
CA ILE A 209 15.25 1.58 -3.82
C ILE A 209 15.30 3.04 -3.32
N ALA A 210 14.24 3.82 -3.52
CA ALA A 210 14.14 5.20 -3.05
C ALA A 210 13.89 5.32 -1.53
N LEU A 211 13.28 4.30 -0.90
CA LEU A 211 12.87 4.34 0.51
C LEU A 211 14.01 4.72 1.48
N PRO A 212 15.25 4.18 1.37
CA PRO A 212 16.35 4.55 2.27
C PRO A 212 16.70 6.04 2.22
N ALA A 213 16.60 6.68 1.06
CA ALA A 213 16.81 8.13 0.95
C ALA A 213 15.73 8.91 1.69
N CYS A 214 14.46 8.44 1.64
CA CYS A 214 13.34 9.06 2.34
C CYS A 214 13.44 8.90 3.87
N ILE A 215 14.05 7.83 4.39
CA ILE A 215 14.15 7.58 5.84
C ILE A 215 14.85 8.73 6.56
N ASN A 216 15.95 9.24 6.03
CA ASN A 216 16.68 10.36 6.64
C ASN A 216 15.81 11.61 6.76
N VAL A 217 15.00 11.87 5.75
CA VAL A 217 14.05 12.98 5.71
C VAL A 217 12.97 12.78 6.76
N VAL A 218 12.38 11.59 6.81
CA VAL A 218 11.35 11.24 7.80
C VAL A 218 11.90 11.39 9.22
N MET A 219 13.15 11.01 9.49
CA MET A 219 13.76 11.19 10.80
C MET A 219 13.85 12.67 11.21
N VAL A 220 14.23 13.56 10.30
CA VAL A 220 14.29 15.00 10.59
C VAL A 220 12.90 15.57 10.84
N VAL A 221 11.91 15.17 10.06
CA VAL A 221 10.50 15.57 10.23
C VAL A 221 9.95 15.08 11.57
N MET A 222 10.20 13.81 11.92
CA MET A 222 9.76 13.23 13.20
C MET A 222 10.42 13.92 14.40
N MET A 223 11.68 14.32 14.27
CA MET A 223 12.36 15.11 15.31
C MET A 223 11.71 16.49 15.47
N CYS A 224 11.37 17.15 14.36
CA CYS A 224 10.65 18.43 14.39
C CYS A 224 9.27 18.27 15.05
N PHE A 225 8.50 17.24 14.68
CA PHE A 225 7.20 16.95 15.32
C PHE A 225 7.34 16.67 16.81
N LEU A 226 8.37 15.94 17.23
CA LEU A 226 8.64 15.67 18.63
C LEU A 226 8.88 16.96 19.43
N VAL A 227 9.66 17.90 18.91
CA VAL A 227 9.90 19.20 19.57
C VAL A 227 8.59 19.98 19.71
N PHE A 228 7.79 20.08 18.64
CA PHE A 228 6.48 20.74 18.71
C PHE A 228 5.48 19.98 19.60
N ALA A 229 5.53 18.65 19.64
CA ALA A 229 4.67 17.86 20.54
C ALA A 229 4.98 18.10 22.01
N ILE A 230 6.26 18.22 22.36
CA ILE A 230 6.69 18.57 23.73
C ILE A 230 6.23 20.00 24.07
N MET A 231 6.43 20.96 23.17
CA MET A 231 5.94 22.32 23.35
C MET A 231 4.42 22.38 23.47
N GLY A 232 3.69 21.73 22.56
CA GLY A 232 2.24 21.69 22.57
C GLY A 232 1.68 21.02 23.84
N SER A 233 2.29 19.91 24.27
CA SER A 233 1.92 19.26 25.54
C SER A 233 2.21 20.15 26.75
N THR A 234 3.27 20.96 26.73
CA THR A 234 3.58 21.91 27.81
C THR A 234 2.58 23.07 27.86
N PHE A 235 2.12 23.55 26.69
CA PHE A 235 1.23 24.72 26.62
C PHE A 235 -0.25 24.36 26.79
N PHE A 236 -0.67 23.18 26.31
CA PHE A 236 -2.08 22.84 26.12
C PHE A 236 -2.55 21.62 26.90
N SER A 237 -1.70 20.95 27.68
CA SER A 237 -2.11 19.77 28.44
C SER A 237 -3.22 20.11 29.42
N GLY A 238 -4.31 19.36 29.41
CA GLY A 238 -5.49 19.57 30.27
C GLY A 238 -6.41 20.71 29.85
N LEU A 239 -6.10 21.43 28.74
CA LEU A 239 -6.90 22.59 28.32
C LEU A 239 -7.91 22.26 27.21
N PHE A 240 -7.80 21.11 26.56
CA PHE A 240 -8.64 20.72 25.42
C PHE A 240 -9.92 20.01 25.83
N TYR A 241 -10.53 20.44 26.92
CA TYR A 241 -11.81 19.93 27.40
C TYR A 241 -12.92 20.93 27.16
N TYR A 242 -14.14 20.45 26.97
CA TYR A 242 -15.33 21.29 26.74
C TYR A 242 -16.59 20.62 27.27
N CYS A 243 -17.61 21.42 27.53
CA CYS A 243 -18.95 20.95 27.85
C CYS A 243 -19.76 20.79 26.57
N SER A 244 -20.29 19.60 26.31
CA SER A 244 -21.13 19.33 25.12
C SER A 244 -22.42 20.13 25.15
N GLY A 245 -22.85 20.63 23.97
CA GLY A 245 -24.12 21.31 23.79
C GLY A 245 -24.15 22.81 24.08
N ASP A 246 -23.07 23.38 24.55
CA ASP A 246 -22.90 24.82 24.57
C ASP A 246 -22.20 25.28 23.30
N GLY A 247 -23.00 25.51 22.24
CA GLY A 247 -22.53 26.20 21.04
C GLY A 247 -22.28 27.69 21.29
N ASP A 248 -22.60 28.17 22.49
CA ASP A 248 -22.43 29.56 22.91
C ASP A 248 -21.15 29.64 23.75
N THR A 249 -20.01 29.74 23.06
CA THR A 249 -18.68 29.98 23.67
C THR A 249 -18.58 31.35 24.33
N ASP A 250 -19.67 32.09 24.42
CA ASP A 250 -19.73 33.40 25.04
C ASP A 250 -20.05 33.37 26.54
N LYS A 251 -20.31 32.19 27.14
CA LYS A 251 -20.51 32.03 28.55
C LYS A 251 -19.18 31.96 29.32
N TYR A 252 -18.73 33.12 29.78
CA TYR A 252 -17.60 33.21 30.70
C TYR A 252 -17.89 32.43 32.00
N GLY A 253 -16.97 31.53 32.36
CA GLY A 253 -16.93 30.95 33.72
C GLY A 253 -17.67 29.60 33.85
N LEU A 254 -18.04 28.92 32.77
CA LEU A 254 -18.54 27.56 32.89
C LEU A 254 -17.37 26.61 33.23
N ASP A 255 -17.41 26.01 34.42
CA ASP A 255 -16.43 25.01 34.79
C ASP A 255 -16.96 23.58 34.60
N ARG A 256 -16.11 22.61 34.87
CA ARG A 256 -16.46 21.19 34.78
C ARG A 256 -17.61 20.79 35.68
N VAL A 257 -17.77 21.46 36.84
CA VAL A 257 -18.82 21.15 37.84
C VAL A 257 -20.17 21.66 37.35
N ASP A 258 -20.18 22.79 36.64
CA ASP A 258 -21.37 23.42 36.07
C ASP A 258 -21.84 22.73 34.73
N CYS A 259 -21.06 21.83 34.19
CA CYS A 259 -21.42 21.05 32.98
C CYS A 259 -22.44 19.95 33.32
N VAL A 260 -23.65 20.36 33.67
CA VAL A 260 -24.76 19.48 34.08
C VAL A 260 -26.04 19.87 33.35
N GLY A 261 -26.98 18.94 33.27
CA GLY A 261 -28.30 19.17 32.64
C GLY A 261 -28.43 18.62 31.24
N GLU A 262 -29.47 19.06 30.54
CA GLU A 262 -29.78 18.63 29.17
C GLU A 262 -29.72 19.82 28.21
N TYR A 263 -29.44 19.54 26.97
CA TYR A 263 -29.51 20.48 25.86
C TYR A 263 -30.25 19.88 24.68
N TRP A 264 -30.87 20.73 23.86
CA TRP A 264 -31.55 20.32 22.65
C TRP A 264 -30.56 20.17 21.48
N ASP A 265 -30.42 18.96 20.99
CA ASP A 265 -29.64 18.68 19.77
C ASP A 265 -30.53 18.88 18.55
N ALA A 266 -30.28 19.94 17.79
CA ALA A 266 -31.08 20.30 16.61
C ALA A 266 -30.86 19.31 15.44
N GLU A 267 -29.73 18.65 15.36
CA GLU A 267 -29.44 17.70 14.28
C GLU A 267 -30.17 16.37 14.48
N GLN A 268 -30.31 15.92 15.73
CA GLN A 268 -30.99 14.67 16.06
C GLN A 268 -32.44 14.87 16.53
N GLY A 269 -32.84 16.12 16.79
CA GLY A 269 -34.19 16.45 17.23
C GLY A 269 -34.56 15.86 18.60
N MET A 270 -33.57 15.69 19.51
CA MET A 270 -33.79 15.14 20.84
C MET A 270 -32.98 15.88 21.92
N ASN A 271 -33.44 15.77 23.17
CA ASN A 271 -32.66 16.25 24.31
C ASN A 271 -31.50 15.28 24.57
N LYS A 272 -30.28 15.82 24.74
CA LYS A 272 -29.08 15.11 25.16
C LYS A 272 -28.58 15.64 26.49
N THR A 273 -28.03 14.75 27.30
CA THR A 273 -27.36 15.13 28.53
C THR A 273 -26.02 15.81 28.21
N ARG A 274 -25.71 16.89 28.92
CA ARG A 274 -24.40 17.53 28.84
C ARG A 274 -23.32 16.63 29.40
N VAL A 275 -22.21 16.56 28.71
CA VAL A 275 -21.05 15.75 29.09
C VAL A 275 -19.79 16.61 28.97
N TRP A 276 -18.96 16.54 29.99
CA TRP A 276 -17.61 17.09 29.97
C TRP A 276 -16.74 16.15 29.15
N ASP A 277 -16.31 16.58 27.97
CA ASP A 277 -15.63 15.74 27.01
C ASP A 277 -14.29 16.33 26.57
N LEU A 278 -13.42 15.47 26.05
CA LEU A 278 -12.10 15.83 25.56
C LEU A 278 -12.16 16.03 24.05
N TYR A 279 -11.60 17.13 23.56
CA TYR A 279 -11.49 17.36 22.13
C TYR A 279 -10.62 16.26 21.48
N PRO A 280 -11.05 15.64 20.37
CA PRO A 280 -10.35 14.49 19.77
C PRO A 280 -8.89 14.77 19.48
N SER A 281 -8.58 15.90 18.83
CA SER A 281 -7.23 16.33 18.48
C SER A 281 -6.66 17.24 19.58
N ASN A 282 -6.05 16.63 20.61
CA ASN A 282 -5.59 17.31 21.84
C ASN A 282 -4.08 17.17 22.08
N PHE A 283 -3.60 17.77 23.16
CA PHE A 283 -2.18 17.84 23.52
C PHE A 283 -1.88 17.35 24.94
N ASP A 284 -2.73 16.50 25.52
CA ASP A 284 -2.61 16.06 26.92
C ASP A 284 -1.31 15.31 27.21
N ASN A 285 -0.76 14.64 26.21
CA ASN A 285 0.55 14.01 26.32
C ASN A 285 1.28 14.03 24.97
N VAL A 286 2.59 13.87 25.02
CA VAL A 286 3.46 13.94 23.81
C VAL A 286 3.03 12.97 22.72
N LYS A 287 2.57 11.76 23.06
CA LYS A 287 2.13 10.78 22.08
C LYS A 287 0.89 11.25 21.32
N VAL A 288 -0.12 11.74 22.04
CA VAL A 288 -1.36 12.27 21.43
C VAL A 288 -1.04 13.55 20.65
N ALA A 289 -0.23 14.45 21.23
CA ALA A 289 0.22 15.66 20.57
C ALA A 289 0.92 15.38 19.23
N MET A 290 1.77 14.34 19.14
CA MET A 290 2.37 13.92 17.87
C MET A 290 1.32 13.48 16.84
N THR A 291 0.28 12.78 17.28
CA THR A 291 -0.82 12.37 16.37
C THR A 291 -1.59 13.59 15.87
N THR A 292 -1.93 14.51 16.77
CA THR A 292 -2.59 15.78 16.43
C THR A 292 -1.74 16.63 15.47
N LEU A 293 -0.43 16.75 15.71
CA LEU A 293 0.46 17.47 14.81
C LEU A 293 0.61 16.80 13.43
N PHE A 294 0.60 15.46 13.39
CA PHE A 294 0.57 14.73 12.12
C PHE A 294 -0.71 15.03 11.34
N GLU A 295 -1.87 15.03 12.00
CA GLU A 295 -3.15 15.43 11.43
C GLU A 295 -3.10 16.87 10.90
N LEU A 296 -2.63 17.83 11.70
CA LEU A 296 -2.47 19.23 11.32
C LEU A 296 -1.52 19.40 10.12
N SER A 297 -0.47 18.58 10.00
CA SER A 297 0.49 18.65 8.91
C SER A 297 -0.11 18.28 7.55
N SER A 298 -1.21 17.51 7.52
CA SER A 298 -1.97 17.21 6.31
C SER A 298 -2.81 18.40 5.81
N LEU A 299 -2.84 19.49 6.57
CA LEU A 299 -3.68 20.67 6.35
C LEU A 299 -5.18 20.40 6.43
N GLU A 300 -5.57 19.26 6.99
CA GLU A 300 -6.96 18.91 7.25
C GLU A 300 -7.35 19.32 8.66
N MET A 301 -8.49 19.97 8.81
CA MET A 301 -9.07 20.45 10.08
C MET A 301 -8.15 21.35 10.95
N TRP A 302 -7.00 21.78 10.43
CA TRP A 302 -6.06 22.61 11.21
C TRP A 302 -6.67 23.92 11.74
N PRO A 303 -7.59 24.63 11.01
CA PRO A 303 -8.20 25.83 11.54
C PRO A 303 -9.10 25.56 12.74
N ASP A 304 -9.77 24.40 12.78
CA ASP A 304 -10.67 24.04 13.87
C ASP A 304 -9.88 23.77 15.16
N VAL A 305 -8.79 22.99 15.06
CA VAL A 305 -7.90 22.74 16.20
C VAL A 305 -7.20 24.01 16.67
N MET A 306 -6.79 24.88 15.74
CA MET A 306 -6.21 26.20 16.05
C MET A 306 -7.23 27.10 16.76
N ASN A 307 -8.47 27.17 16.26
CA ASN A 307 -9.53 27.96 16.84
C ASN A 307 -9.86 27.46 18.26
N PHE A 308 -9.95 26.14 18.42
CA PHE A 308 -10.12 25.57 19.75
C PHE A 308 -8.95 25.93 20.68
N GLY A 309 -7.70 25.79 20.23
CA GLY A 309 -6.51 26.18 21.01
C GLY A 309 -6.40 27.68 21.29
N ARG A 310 -7.01 28.56 20.49
CA ARG A 310 -7.16 29.99 20.73
C ARG A 310 -8.19 30.28 21.83
N ASP A 311 -9.24 29.48 21.90
CA ASP A 311 -10.38 29.67 22.76
C ASP A 311 -10.17 29.06 24.18
N VAL A 312 -9.15 28.22 24.38
CA VAL A 312 -8.84 27.63 25.70
C VAL A 312 -8.40 28.70 26.71
N THR A 313 -8.83 28.50 27.95
CA THR A 313 -8.56 29.41 29.08
C THR A 313 -7.67 28.73 30.14
N GLU A 314 -8.28 28.07 31.14
CA GLU A 314 -7.63 27.37 32.21
C GLU A 314 -8.08 25.90 32.29
N VAL A 315 -7.37 25.10 33.09
CA VAL A 315 -7.71 23.69 33.28
C VAL A 315 -9.11 23.58 33.92
N ASP A 316 -9.92 22.63 33.47
CA ASP A 316 -11.31 22.41 33.89
C ASP A 316 -12.28 23.55 33.60
N MET A 317 -11.90 24.49 32.71
CA MET A 317 -12.76 25.59 32.28
C MET A 317 -13.20 25.37 30.81
N HIS A 318 -14.45 25.73 30.50
CA HIS A 318 -14.98 25.70 29.15
C HIS A 318 -14.27 26.74 28.25
N PRO A 319 -13.95 26.42 26.99
CA PRO A 319 -13.32 27.35 26.06
C PRO A 319 -14.18 28.62 25.86
N VAL A 320 -13.52 29.79 25.82
CA VAL A 320 -14.16 31.08 25.57
C VAL A 320 -13.59 31.68 24.30
N LYS A 321 -14.45 32.11 23.41
CA LYS A 321 -14.09 32.62 22.11
C LYS A 321 -13.03 33.74 22.23
N ASP A 322 -11.94 33.61 21.46
CA ASP A 322 -10.85 34.58 21.38
C ASP A 322 -10.10 34.86 22.70
N ALA A 323 -10.22 33.96 23.69
CA ALA A 323 -9.59 34.16 25.03
C ALA A 323 -8.06 34.28 24.97
N SER A 324 -7.42 33.54 24.08
CA SER A 324 -5.96 33.45 23.99
C SER A 324 -5.45 33.53 22.57
N LEU A 325 -5.54 34.71 21.94
CA LEU A 325 -5.08 34.95 20.56
C LEU A 325 -3.61 34.56 20.34
N GLY A 326 -2.76 34.66 21.37
CA GLY A 326 -1.35 34.25 21.31
C GLY A 326 -1.15 32.77 21.01
N ASN A 327 -2.06 31.93 21.43
CA ASN A 327 -2.00 30.48 21.20
C ASN A 327 -2.08 30.12 19.71
N ALA A 328 -2.77 30.94 18.92
CA ALA A 328 -2.85 30.74 17.47
C ALA A 328 -1.47 30.78 16.80
N LEU A 329 -0.51 31.54 17.36
CA LEU A 329 0.85 31.63 16.82
C LEU A 329 1.57 30.27 16.84
N PHE A 330 1.32 29.44 17.86
CA PHE A 330 1.89 28.09 17.91
C PHE A 330 1.47 27.27 16.68
N PHE A 331 0.18 27.27 16.37
CA PHE A 331 -0.38 26.52 15.24
C PHE A 331 0.08 27.08 13.91
N VAL A 332 0.03 28.39 13.73
CA VAL A 332 0.50 29.04 12.48
C VAL A 332 1.98 28.75 12.24
N PHE A 333 2.81 28.84 13.29
CA PHE A 333 4.23 28.57 13.19
C PHE A 333 4.51 27.09 12.89
N PHE A 334 3.75 26.18 13.53
CA PHE A 334 3.83 24.75 13.23
C PHE A 334 3.43 24.44 11.78
N ILE A 335 2.32 25.01 11.28
CA ILE A 335 1.86 24.79 9.90
C ILE A 335 2.90 25.31 8.91
N PHE A 336 3.45 26.51 9.14
CA PHE A 336 4.47 27.07 8.27
C PHE A 336 5.73 26.18 8.21
N LEU A 337 6.24 25.72 9.34
CA LEU A 337 7.42 24.87 9.38
C LEU A 337 7.09 23.42 9.03
N GLY A 338 6.07 22.84 9.64
CA GLY A 338 5.73 21.43 9.51
C GLY A 338 5.23 21.08 8.11
N SER A 339 4.19 21.75 7.64
CA SER A 339 3.57 21.40 6.35
C SER A 339 4.43 21.88 5.18
N PHE A 340 4.87 23.12 5.18
CA PHE A 340 5.68 23.68 4.09
C PHE A 340 7.04 22.97 3.96
N PHE A 341 7.70 22.70 5.10
CA PHE A 341 9.00 22.03 5.11
C PHE A 341 8.87 20.56 4.68
N VAL A 342 7.87 19.84 5.19
CA VAL A 342 7.61 18.43 4.84
C VAL A 342 7.32 18.29 3.35
N ILE A 343 6.46 19.11 2.77
CA ILE A 343 6.11 19.05 1.35
C ILE A 343 7.35 19.32 0.48
N ASN A 344 8.10 20.40 0.76
CA ASN A 344 9.28 20.74 -0.03
C ASN A 344 10.38 19.68 0.06
N LEU A 345 10.55 19.09 1.24
CA LEU A 345 11.55 18.06 1.49
C LEU A 345 11.18 16.76 0.80
N PHE A 346 9.89 16.38 0.81
CA PHE A 346 9.37 15.23 0.06
C PHE A 346 9.57 15.43 -1.45
N VAL A 347 9.19 16.57 -1.99
CA VAL A 347 9.38 16.90 -3.42
C VAL A 347 10.86 16.86 -3.79
N GLY A 348 11.73 17.44 -2.96
CA GLY A 348 13.18 17.45 -3.22
C GLY A 348 13.85 16.09 -3.21
N VAL A 349 13.31 15.12 -2.46
CA VAL A 349 13.84 13.74 -2.44
C VAL A 349 13.26 12.90 -3.58
N VAL A 350 12.02 13.17 -4.01
CA VAL A 350 11.38 12.44 -5.12
C VAL A 350 11.93 12.88 -6.48
N MET A 351 12.32 14.15 -6.65
CA MET A 351 12.93 14.68 -7.87
C MET A 351 14.43 14.37 -7.94
#